data_1b50a935d0261b38d82025bf04e5a371
#
_entry.id   1b50a935d0261b38d82025bf04e5a371
#
_cell.length_a   1.000
_cell.length_b   1.000
_cell.length_c   1.000
_cell.angle_alpha   90.00
_cell.angle_beta   90.00
_cell.angle_gamma   90.00
#
_symmetry.space_group_name_H-M   'P 1'
#
loop_
_entity.id
_entity.type
_entity.pdbx_description
1 polymer ?
#
loop_
_entity_poly.entity_id
_entity_poly.type
_entity_poly.pdbx_seq_one_letter_code
_entity_poly.pdbx_strand_id
1 'polypeptide(L)'
;MARQAGRDEGVGRIGREAGDAREAAGAGEACGRRHARADTWARRASRASRGWRTFWRGRGGVRAVVASVVASFSVMAFAAATLPVSWRVAAAAERTRSGGERAGGLRDTAGLIEISAAAPRRFAQPFAQTFAQTFAQTFAQPARAFAVASACAPSWLRWDRFKRDFVSADGRVIDVGSADERTVSEGQAYGLFFALVANDRAAFDALLRWTEDNLAQGDLSARLPAWLWGRAADGAWRVLDANAASDADLWLAYALLEAGRLWRERSYTARGALLAKRVLDEETATLPGLGLVLLPGPTGFRPARDAWRLNPSYSPPQAIRGIGAHVPDDARWARLAASVGRVLTDSAPRGFAPDWALYRAGRGFEPDAETHAASAYNAIRVYLWAGMLDAGDPLARPLVAHFAPFAEHVAAHGAPPEAVDATTGAAAPRDGNAGFSAAAVPFLEARGERASADAQLARVARLERETASGYYANVLTLFGLGWRDGRYRFAADGTLRVRWSEPCSTPAR
;
A
#
# COMPACT_ATOMS: atom_id res chain seq x y z
N MET A 1 39.47 -59.14 18.46
CA MET A 1 40.52 -59.74 17.69
C MET A 1 40.88 -58.75 16.61
N ALA A 2 41.93 -57.94 16.79
CA ALA A 2 43.31 -58.20 16.45
C ALA A 2 43.49 -58.13 14.94
N ARG A 3 44.26 -57.35 14.27
CA ARG A 3 45.52 -56.62 14.46
C ARG A 3 45.89 -56.03 13.09
N GLN A 4 46.34 -54.79 12.98
CA GLN A 4 47.72 -54.37 12.63
C GLN A 4 48.05 -54.49 11.13
N ALA A 5 48.66 -53.60 10.44
CA ALA A 5 49.64 -52.51 10.58
C ALA A 5 50.49 -52.48 9.30
N GLY A 6 51.14 -51.38 8.97
CA GLY A 6 52.28 -51.27 8.03
C GLY A 6 52.11 -50.08 7.07
N ARG A 7 52.62 -48.91 7.24
CA ARG A 7 53.96 -48.30 7.04
C ARG A 7 54.60 -48.76 5.72
N ASP A 8 54.88 -47.79 4.80
CA ASP A 8 56.20 -47.16 4.64
C ASP A 8 56.20 -46.14 3.50
N GLU A 9 56.65 -45.04 3.76
CA GLU A 9 57.70 -44.12 3.22
C GLU A 9 58.17 -44.29 1.76
N GLY A 10 58.29 -43.14 1.07
CA GLY A 10 58.99 -43.02 -0.19
C GLY A 10 59.17 -41.55 -0.63
N VAL A 11 60.26 -41.00 -0.21
CA VAL A 11 60.85 -39.69 -0.57
C VAL A 11 61.26 -39.67 -2.04
N GLY A 12 60.99 -38.55 -2.75
CA GLY A 12 61.59 -38.31 -4.07
C GLY A 12 61.54 -36.84 -4.47
N ARG A 13 62.66 -36.20 -4.39
CA ARG A 13 63.05 -34.82 -4.65
C ARG A 13 63.37 -34.58 -6.14
N ILE A 14 63.15 -33.28 -6.57
CA ILE A 14 63.88 -32.50 -7.57
C ILE A 14 63.42 -32.55 -9.01
N GLY A 15 63.15 -31.34 -9.57
CA GLY A 15 63.07 -31.01 -10.97
C GLY A 15 62.55 -29.58 -11.20
N ARG A 16 63.45 -28.62 -11.18
CA ARG A 16 63.26 -27.27 -11.73
C ARG A 16 63.09 -27.36 -13.23
N GLU A 17 62.23 -26.57 -13.83
CA GLU A 17 62.65 -25.65 -14.90
C GLU A 17 61.56 -24.63 -15.25
N ALA A 18 62.02 -23.47 -15.67
CA ALA A 18 61.33 -22.25 -15.97
C ALA A 18 60.60 -22.32 -17.32
N GLY A 19 59.46 -21.64 -17.42
CA GLY A 19 58.76 -21.46 -18.68
C GLY A 19 57.58 -20.49 -18.56
N ASP A 20 57.85 -19.28 -18.98
CA ASP A 20 56.99 -18.27 -19.57
C ASP A 20 55.85 -17.61 -18.75
N ALA A 21 56.22 -16.49 -18.19
CA ALA A 21 55.37 -15.33 -17.89
C ALA A 21 54.89 -14.66 -19.19
N ARG A 22 53.70 -14.97 -19.66
CA ARG A 22 53.01 -14.20 -20.73
C ARG A 22 51.51 -14.45 -20.85
N GLU A 23 50.74 -14.49 -19.76
CA GLU A 23 49.28 -14.54 -19.87
C GLU A 23 48.54 -13.87 -18.69
N ALA A 24 49.14 -12.89 -18.02
CA ALA A 24 48.53 -12.16 -16.90
C ALA A 24 48.19 -10.69 -17.20
N ALA A 25 48.17 -10.26 -18.47
CA ALA A 25 47.91 -8.87 -18.85
C ALA A 25 46.47 -8.58 -19.37
N GLY A 26 45.62 -9.60 -19.55
CA GLY A 26 44.27 -9.44 -20.13
C GLY A 26 43.11 -9.25 -19.12
N ALA A 27 43.32 -9.57 -17.84
CA ALA A 27 42.23 -9.53 -16.84
C ALA A 27 42.13 -8.22 -16.06
N GLY A 28 43.08 -7.32 -16.16
CA GLY A 28 43.10 -6.04 -15.44
C GLY A 28 42.29 -4.92 -16.08
N GLU A 29 42.09 -4.93 -17.39
CA GLU A 29 41.37 -3.85 -18.10
C GLU A 29 39.85 -3.98 -18.08
N ALA A 30 39.28 -5.17 -17.87
CA ALA A 30 37.83 -5.38 -17.78
C ALA A 30 37.25 -5.00 -16.40
N CYS A 31 38.07 -5.02 -15.34
CA CYS A 31 37.66 -4.58 -14.00
C CYS A 31 37.70 -3.06 -13.83
N GLY A 32 38.66 -2.36 -14.50
CA GLY A 32 38.78 -0.90 -14.46
C GLY A 32 37.64 -0.15 -15.16
N ARG A 33 37.00 -0.73 -16.17
CA ARG A 33 35.88 -0.11 -16.93
C ARG A 33 34.53 -0.22 -16.24
N ARG A 34 34.33 -1.16 -15.33
CA ARG A 34 33.10 -1.30 -14.52
C ARG A 34 33.06 -0.34 -13.33
N HIS A 35 34.19 -0.05 -12.71
CA HIS A 35 34.27 0.96 -11.66
C HIS A 35 34.16 2.40 -12.17
N ALA A 36 34.63 2.68 -13.39
CA ALA A 36 34.50 4.01 -14.00
C ALA A 36 33.06 4.41 -14.35
N ARG A 37 32.12 3.45 -14.54
CA ARG A 37 30.68 3.75 -14.77
C ARG A 37 29.90 3.99 -13.48
N ALA A 38 30.25 3.35 -12.38
CA ALA A 38 29.64 3.58 -11.08
C ALA A 38 30.05 4.96 -10.51
N ASP A 39 31.33 5.36 -10.71
CA ASP A 39 31.84 6.65 -10.27
C ASP A 39 31.30 7.85 -11.04
N THR A 40 30.87 7.67 -12.30
CA THR A 40 30.26 8.76 -13.09
C THR A 40 28.81 9.02 -12.68
N TRP A 41 28.09 8.01 -12.15
CA TRP A 41 26.74 8.19 -11.64
C TRP A 41 26.72 8.89 -10.27
N ALA A 42 27.65 8.51 -9.36
CA ALA A 42 27.83 9.16 -8.07
C ALA A 42 28.29 10.62 -8.21
N ARG A 43 29.12 10.93 -9.20
CA ARG A 43 29.59 12.29 -9.47
C ARG A 43 28.57 13.20 -10.15
N ARG A 44 27.59 12.67 -10.87
CA ARG A 44 26.45 13.44 -11.40
C ARG A 44 25.46 13.83 -10.31
N ALA A 45 25.17 12.94 -9.37
CA ALA A 45 24.29 13.22 -8.22
C ALA A 45 24.89 14.28 -7.27
N SER A 46 26.22 14.30 -7.08
CA SER A 46 26.89 15.30 -6.20
C SER A 46 27.09 16.68 -6.83
N ARG A 47 26.98 16.82 -8.16
CA ARG A 47 27.01 18.12 -8.84
C ARG A 47 25.64 18.82 -8.87
N ALA A 48 24.54 18.07 -8.90
CA ALA A 48 23.19 18.63 -8.82
C ALA A 48 22.89 19.25 -7.44
N SER A 49 23.48 18.72 -6.36
CA SER A 49 23.27 19.25 -4.99
C SER A 49 24.13 20.50 -4.66
N ARG A 50 25.09 20.89 -5.47
CA ARG A 50 25.95 22.07 -5.24
C ARG A 50 25.54 23.32 -6.01
N GLY A 51 24.65 23.21 -7.01
CA GLY A 51 24.15 24.35 -7.77
C GLY A 51 23.05 25.17 -7.10
N TRP A 52 22.47 24.68 -6.00
CA TRP A 52 21.33 25.31 -5.33
C TRP A 52 21.69 26.15 -4.07
N ARG A 53 22.95 26.23 -3.67
CA ARG A 53 23.36 27.04 -2.49
C ARG A 53 23.90 28.42 -2.80
N THR A 54 24.03 28.82 -4.04
CA THR A 54 24.60 30.12 -4.45
C THR A 54 23.58 31.12 -5.02
N PHE A 55 22.30 30.80 -5.10
CA PHE A 55 21.29 31.69 -5.70
C PHE A 55 20.50 32.54 -4.67
N TRP A 56 20.73 32.37 -3.35
CA TRP A 56 19.97 33.11 -2.31
C TRP A 56 20.84 34.01 -1.42
N ARG A 57 21.86 34.65 -2.00
CA ARG A 57 22.51 35.81 -1.35
C ARG A 57 22.64 36.95 -2.32
N GLY A 58 21.64 37.80 -2.34
CA GLY A 58 21.73 39.10 -2.99
C GLY A 58 20.38 39.64 -3.45
N ARG A 59 19.69 40.31 -2.55
CA ARG A 59 19.12 41.65 -2.76
C ARG A 59 18.17 41.96 -1.59
N GLY A 60 18.54 42.99 -0.89
CA GLY A 60 17.82 43.52 0.26
C GLY A 60 16.62 44.37 -0.15
N GLY A 61 15.74 44.49 0.80
CA GLY A 61 14.90 45.67 1.00
C GLY A 61 13.61 45.71 0.20
N VAL A 62 12.48 45.46 0.83
CA VAL A 62 11.38 46.45 0.97
C VAL A 62 10.45 45.97 2.08
N ARG A 63 10.28 46.85 3.05
CA ARG A 63 9.29 46.78 4.16
C ARG A 63 7.92 47.19 3.68
N ALA A 64 6.90 46.64 4.39
CA ALA A 64 5.57 47.18 4.63
C ALA A 64 4.57 47.16 3.47
N VAL A 65 3.52 46.32 3.64
CA VAL A 65 2.13 46.77 3.79
C VAL A 65 1.36 45.59 4.43
N VAL A 66 1.11 45.73 5.73
CA VAL A 66 0.02 45.05 6.44
C VAL A 66 -1.04 46.15 6.63
N ALA A 67 -2.20 45.95 6.06
CA ALA A 67 -3.49 46.35 6.66
C ALA A 67 -4.65 46.22 5.65
N SER A 68 -5.75 45.70 6.16
CA SER A 68 -7.12 45.89 5.65
C SER A 68 -7.58 45.00 4.51
N VAL A 69 -8.17 43.84 4.83
CA VAL A 69 -9.55 43.50 4.45
C VAL A 69 -10.08 42.45 5.46
N VAL A 70 -10.59 42.93 6.57
CA VAL A 70 -11.61 42.29 7.38
C VAL A 70 -12.81 43.23 7.33
N ALA A 71 -13.80 42.90 6.56
CA ALA A 71 -15.23 43.29 6.70
C ALA A 71 -15.92 43.02 5.35
N SER A 72 -16.80 42.04 5.34
CA SER A 72 -18.02 41.98 4.54
C SER A 72 -18.35 40.53 4.18
N PHE A 73 -18.89 39.77 5.10
CA PHE A 73 -19.86 38.70 4.83
C PHE A 73 -20.71 38.47 6.08
N SER A 74 -21.63 39.37 6.26
CA SER A 74 -22.88 39.13 6.99
C SER A 74 -24.00 39.80 6.19
N VAL A 75 -25.11 39.08 6.09
CA VAL A 75 -26.37 39.44 5.40
C VAL A 75 -26.48 38.81 4.01
N MET A 76 -27.04 37.63 3.98
CA MET A 76 -28.15 37.21 3.12
C MET A 76 -28.64 35.82 3.54
N ALA A 77 -29.47 35.79 4.56
CA ALA A 77 -30.49 34.77 4.76
C ALA A 77 -31.83 35.42 4.38
N PHE A 78 -32.73 34.61 3.81
CA PHE A 78 -34.12 34.91 3.39
C PHE A 78 -34.31 35.25 1.91
N ALA A 79 -34.61 34.20 1.15
CA ALA A 79 -35.74 34.14 0.21
C ALA A 79 -35.86 32.74 -0.37
N ALA A 80 -36.55 31.84 0.31
CA ALA A 80 -37.13 30.65 -0.29
C ALA A 80 -38.58 30.96 -0.61
N ALA A 81 -38.90 31.11 -1.89
CA ALA A 81 -40.29 31.09 -2.34
C ALA A 81 -40.34 30.68 -3.82
N THR A 82 -40.83 29.47 -4.04
CA THR A 82 -41.70 29.06 -5.13
C THR A 82 -41.31 29.37 -6.58
N LEU A 83 -40.89 28.35 -7.31
CA LEU A 83 -41.18 28.21 -8.74
C LEU A 83 -41.43 26.72 -9.10
N PRO A 84 -42.36 26.42 -10.05
CA PRO A 84 -42.91 25.10 -10.28
C PRO A 84 -42.00 24.21 -11.18
N VAL A 85 -42.03 22.96 -10.87
CA VAL A 85 -41.42 21.87 -11.67
C VAL A 85 -42.21 21.70 -12.96
N SER A 86 -41.64 22.06 -14.09
CA SER A 86 -42.11 21.64 -15.40
C SER A 86 -41.30 20.45 -15.93
N TRP A 87 -41.92 19.32 -16.01
CA TRP A 87 -41.38 18.13 -16.65
C TRP A 87 -41.23 18.34 -18.15
N ARG A 88 -40.04 18.16 -18.70
CA ARG A 88 -39.83 17.87 -20.13
C ARG A 88 -39.23 16.50 -20.26
N VAL A 89 -40.06 15.55 -20.64
CA VAL A 89 -39.66 14.27 -21.23
C VAL A 89 -39.29 14.55 -22.69
N ALA A 90 -38.04 14.46 -23.06
CA ALA A 90 -37.60 14.40 -24.45
C ALA A 90 -37.27 12.94 -24.77
N ALA A 91 -38.15 12.29 -25.52
CA ALA A 91 -37.91 10.99 -26.15
C ALA A 91 -36.99 11.22 -27.38
N ALA A 92 -35.79 10.61 -27.35
CA ALA A 92 -34.96 10.46 -28.55
C ALA A 92 -35.28 9.11 -29.20
N ALA A 93 -36.02 9.15 -30.30
CA ALA A 93 -36.14 8.07 -31.25
C ALA A 93 -35.58 8.53 -32.59
N GLU A 94 -34.52 7.91 -33.04
CA GLU A 94 -34.00 7.79 -34.42
C GLU A 94 -32.76 6.89 -34.32
N ARG A 95 -32.68 5.72 -34.98
CA ARG A 95 -32.74 5.42 -36.41
C ARG A 95 -32.79 3.90 -36.62
N THR A 96 -33.70 3.42 -37.43
CA THR A 96 -33.39 2.40 -38.44
C THR A 96 -34.36 2.56 -39.60
N ARG A 97 -33.86 2.90 -40.78
CA ARG A 97 -34.51 2.80 -42.06
C ARG A 97 -34.21 1.45 -42.68
N SER A 98 -35.22 0.74 -43.13
CA SER A 98 -35.28 0.24 -44.51
C SER A 98 -36.57 -0.54 -44.75
N GLY A 99 -37.30 -0.15 -45.78
CA GLY A 99 -37.93 -1.05 -46.76
C GLY A 99 -39.42 -1.33 -46.64
N GLY A 100 -40.23 -0.83 -47.58
CA GLY A 100 -41.30 -1.58 -48.19
C GLY A 100 -42.73 -1.05 -48.03
N GLU A 101 -43.17 -0.21 -48.93
CA GLU A 101 -44.42 -0.10 -49.67
C GLU A 101 -45.76 -0.69 -49.16
N ARG A 102 -46.74 0.19 -49.22
CA ARG A 102 -48.11 0.19 -49.84
C ARG A 102 -49.26 0.54 -48.90
N ALA A 103 -49.79 1.69 -49.20
CA ALA A 103 -51.20 2.07 -49.54
C ALA A 103 -52.32 1.60 -48.60
N GLY A 104 -53.15 2.60 -48.23
CA GLY A 104 -54.58 2.36 -47.92
C GLY A 104 -55.11 3.33 -46.85
N GLY A 105 -55.86 4.27 -47.31
CA GLY A 105 -56.48 5.45 -46.83
C GLY A 105 -57.60 5.30 -45.78
N LEU A 106 -58.06 6.45 -45.41
CA LEU A 106 -59.38 6.89 -44.92
C LEU A 106 -59.52 7.36 -43.48
N ARG A 107 -59.64 8.71 -43.41
CA ARG A 107 -60.67 9.52 -42.71
C ARG A 107 -60.75 9.58 -41.20
N ASP A 108 -60.55 10.85 -40.81
CA ASP A 108 -61.35 11.68 -39.88
C ASP A 108 -62.24 11.02 -38.86
N THR A 109 -61.99 11.34 -37.58
CA THR A 109 -63.01 12.00 -36.72
C THR A 109 -62.34 12.57 -35.45
N ALA A 110 -62.49 13.89 -35.33
CA ALA A 110 -62.22 14.62 -34.11
C ALA A 110 -63.31 14.34 -33.07
N GLY A 111 -62.92 13.99 -31.85
CA GLY A 111 -63.81 13.89 -30.71
C GLY A 111 -63.16 14.52 -29.49
N LEU A 112 -63.50 15.79 -29.28
CA LEU A 112 -63.20 16.51 -28.02
C LEU A 112 -64.05 15.93 -26.88
N ILE A 113 -63.44 15.43 -25.84
CA ILE A 113 -64.12 15.14 -24.58
C ILE A 113 -63.58 16.14 -23.56
N GLU A 114 -64.40 17.16 -23.24
CA GLU A 114 -64.25 17.99 -22.03
C GLU A 114 -64.59 17.14 -20.81
N ILE A 115 -63.64 16.97 -19.91
CA ILE A 115 -63.90 16.45 -18.57
C ILE A 115 -63.82 17.60 -17.58
N SER A 116 -65.00 18.00 -17.13
CA SER A 116 -65.22 18.98 -16.05
C SER A 116 -64.61 18.52 -14.75
N ALA A 117 -63.74 19.37 -14.16
CA ALA A 117 -63.18 19.15 -12.86
C ALA A 117 -64.13 19.64 -11.76
N ALA A 118 -64.71 18.74 -11.01
CA ALA A 118 -65.32 19.02 -9.72
C ALA A 118 -64.61 18.18 -8.65
N ALA A 119 -63.74 18.82 -7.89
CA ALA A 119 -63.06 18.22 -6.72
C ALA A 119 -63.88 18.44 -5.42
N PRO A 120 -64.10 17.43 -4.61
CA PRO A 120 -64.55 17.62 -3.24
C PRO A 120 -63.36 17.87 -2.31
N ARG A 121 -63.23 19.08 -1.87
CA ARG A 121 -62.38 19.44 -0.71
C ARG A 121 -62.99 18.87 0.57
N ARG A 122 -62.53 17.74 1.11
CA ARG A 122 -62.74 17.33 2.50
C ARG A 122 -62.11 15.99 2.87
N PHE A 123 -60.78 15.76 2.64
CA PHE A 123 -60.10 14.60 3.25
C PHE A 123 -58.53 14.73 3.29
N ALA A 124 -57.98 15.91 3.50
CA ALA A 124 -56.54 16.10 3.40
C ALA A 124 -55.82 16.64 4.67
N GLN A 125 -56.41 16.51 5.85
CA GLN A 125 -55.74 17.08 7.07
C GLN A 125 -55.35 16.15 8.23
N PRO A 126 -55.67 14.85 8.33
CA PRO A 126 -55.07 14.06 9.43
C PRO A 126 -53.81 13.31 9.03
N PHE A 127 -53.48 13.04 7.75
CA PHE A 127 -52.34 12.23 7.35
C PHE A 127 -51.01 12.96 7.35
N ALA A 128 -50.99 14.30 7.16
CA ALA A 128 -49.74 15.08 7.11
C ALA A 128 -49.10 15.31 8.49
N GLN A 129 -49.91 15.39 9.54
CA GLN A 129 -49.41 15.64 10.90
C GLN A 129 -48.87 14.35 11.57
N THR A 130 -49.46 13.22 11.29
CA THR A 130 -48.98 11.91 11.83
C THR A 130 -47.66 11.48 11.16
N PHE A 131 -47.48 11.76 9.85
CA PHE A 131 -46.25 11.45 9.15
C PHE A 131 -45.06 12.32 9.57
N ALA A 132 -45.30 13.62 9.83
CA ALA A 132 -44.26 14.54 10.30
C ALA A 132 -43.80 14.24 11.74
N GLN A 133 -44.71 13.79 12.61
CA GLN A 133 -44.37 13.43 13.98
C GLN A 133 -43.64 12.08 14.09
N THR A 134 -44.00 11.10 13.27
CA THR A 134 -43.30 9.80 13.22
C THR A 134 -41.93 9.93 12.58
N PHE A 135 -41.76 10.80 11.57
CA PHE A 135 -40.46 11.06 10.95
C PHE A 135 -39.50 11.79 11.87
N ALA A 136 -39.99 12.75 12.66
CA ALA A 136 -39.17 13.50 13.61
C ALA A 136 -38.71 12.65 14.82
N GLN A 137 -39.49 11.65 15.24
CA GLN A 137 -39.12 10.75 16.33
C GLN A 137 -38.17 9.61 15.92
N THR A 138 -38.17 9.21 14.65
CA THR A 138 -37.27 8.14 14.14
C THR A 138 -35.86 8.65 13.83
N PHE A 139 -35.68 9.95 13.60
CA PHE A 139 -34.38 10.55 13.26
C PHE A 139 -33.74 11.37 14.40
N ALA A 140 -34.37 11.44 15.58
CA ALA A 140 -33.86 12.22 16.71
C ALA A 140 -32.88 11.46 17.63
N GLN A 141 -32.48 10.23 17.30
CA GLN A 141 -31.49 9.50 18.11
C GLN A 141 -30.51 8.70 17.23
N PRO A 142 -29.40 9.31 16.77
CA PRO A 142 -28.10 8.70 17.00
C PRO A 142 -26.94 9.68 17.27
N ALA A 143 -27.17 10.98 17.40
CA ALA A 143 -26.07 11.94 17.56
C ALA A 143 -25.34 11.86 18.92
N ARG A 144 -25.93 11.23 19.93
CA ARG A 144 -25.30 11.15 21.27
C ARG A 144 -24.37 9.93 21.47
N ALA A 145 -24.51 8.86 20.71
CA ALA A 145 -23.64 7.70 20.84
C ALA A 145 -22.28 7.87 20.10
N PHE A 146 -22.22 8.70 19.06
CA PHE A 146 -20.99 8.93 18.32
C PHE A 146 -20.00 9.92 18.98
N ALA A 147 -20.46 10.80 19.84
CA ALA A 147 -19.60 11.80 20.50
C ALA A 147 -18.77 11.23 21.66
N VAL A 148 -19.16 10.08 22.24
CA VAL A 148 -18.47 9.50 23.39
C VAL A 148 -17.31 8.59 22.98
N ALA A 149 -17.38 7.95 21.82
CA ALA A 149 -16.30 7.08 21.33
C ALA A 149 -15.06 7.87 20.83
N SER A 150 -15.22 9.14 20.43
CA SER A 150 -14.14 9.98 19.94
C SER A 150 -13.20 10.53 21.02
N ALA A 151 -13.60 10.49 22.29
CA ALA A 151 -12.83 11.07 23.39
C ALA A 151 -11.65 10.21 23.86
N CYS A 152 -11.55 8.94 23.45
CA CYS A 152 -10.56 7.99 23.95
C CYS A 152 -9.42 7.65 23.01
N ALA A 153 -9.46 8.10 21.74
CA ALA A 153 -8.35 7.95 20.81
C ALA A 153 -7.51 9.23 20.81
N PRO A 154 -6.33 9.26 21.46
CA PRO A 154 -5.44 10.41 21.34
C PRO A 154 -5.05 10.61 19.88
N SER A 155 -4.94 11.89 19.45
CA SER A 155 -4.48 12.25 18.11
C SER A 155 -3.22 11.47 17.72
N TRP A 156 -3.10 11.07 16.46
CA TRP A 156 -1.92 10.38 15.97
C TRP A 156 -1.00 11.37 15.25
N LEU A 157 -0.16 12.05 16.01
CA LEU A 157 0.70 13.12 15.50
C LEU A 157 1.58 12.71 14.31
N ARG A 158 2.00 11.41 14.23
CA ARG A 158 2.75 10.93 13.08
C ARG A 158 1.91 10.89 11.80
N TRP A 159 0.64 10.50 11.91
CA TRP A 159 -0.31 10.57 10.81
C TRP A 159 -0.57 12.02 10.39
N ASP A 160 -0.74 12.93 11.34
CA ASP A 160 -0.96 14.35 11.03
C ASP A 160 0.24 14.98 10.33
N ARG A 161 1.47 14.60 10.72
CA ARG A 161 2.69 15.01 10.00
C ARG A 161 2.75 14.41 8.60
N PHE A 162 2.47 13.12 8.45
CA PHE A 162 2.47 12.45 7.15
C PHE A 162 1.48 13.11 6.18
N LYS A 163 0.25 13.40 6.64
CA LYS A 163 -0.72 14.13 5.83
C LYS A 163 -0.19 15.49 5.38
N ARG A 164 0.34 16.27 6.31
CA ARG A 164 0.88 17.60 6.02
C ARG A 164 2.02 17.58 5.02
N ASP A 165 2.92 16.58 5.12
CA ASP A 165 4.18 16.55 4.39
C ASP A 165 4.08 15.81 3.06
N PHE A 166 3.14 14.86 2.91
CA PHE A 166 3.05 13.95 1.76
C PHE A 166 1.66 13.82 1.13
N VAL A 167 0.60 14.40 1.70
CA VAL A 167 -0.76 14.27 1.15
C VAL A 167 -1.27 15.63 0.70
N SER A 168 -1.65 15.73 -0.57
CA SER A 168 -2.30 16.94 -1.11
C SER A 168 -3.73 17.11 -0.59
N ALA A 169 -4.28 18.29 -0.75
CA ALA A 169 -5.63 18.63 -0.26
C ALA A 169 -6.74 17.78 -0.91
N ASP A 170 -6.51 17.28 -2.12
CA ASP A 170 -7.43 16.41 -2.87
C ASP A 170 -7.25 14.91 -2.57
N GLY A 171 -6.27 14.53 -1.73
CA GLY A 171 -6.06 13.16 -1.28
C GLY A 171 -5.00 12.37 -2.07
N ARG A 172 -4.10 13.05 -2.77
CA ARG A 172 -2.99 12.44 -3.46
C ARG A 172 -1.80 12.25 -2.51
N VAL A 173 -1.25 11.04 -2.38
CA VAL A 173 0.02 10.78 -1.69
C VAL A 173 1.18 11.01 -2.66
N ILE A 174 2.11 11.88 -2.31
CA ILE A 174 3.21 12.31 -3.18
C ILE A 174 4.53 11.80 -2.62
N ASP A 175 5.33 11.15 -3.44
CA ASP A 175 6.74 10.89 -3.16
C ASP A 175 7.53 12.17 -3.39
N VAL A 176 7.49 13.05 -2.37
CA VAL A 176 8.11 14.37 -2.42
C VAL A 176 9.61 14.25 -2.62
N GLY A 177 10.12 14.92 -3.65
CA GLY A 177 11.54 14.90 -4.04
C GLY A 177 11.87 13.91 -5.15
N SER A 178 10.92 13.08 -5.60
CA SER A 178 11.05 12.35 -6.86
C SER A 178 10.99 13.33 -8.04
N ALA A 179 11.70 13.04 -9.14
CA ALA A 179 11.82 13.97 -10.27
C ALA A 179 10.47 14.22 -11.00
N ASP A 180 9.60 13.24 -10.95
CA ASP A 180 8.27 13.23 -11.55
C ASP A 180 7.16 13.51 -10.54
N GLU A 181 7.51 13.81 -9.27
CA GLU A 181 6.57 14.03 -8.17
C GLU A 181 5.51 12.93 -8.13
N ARG A 182 5.98 11.68 -8.23
CA ARG A 182 5.13 10.52 -8.44
C ARG A 182 4.19 10.22 -7.29
N THR A 183 3.10 9.54 -7.64
CA THR A 183 2.23 8.79 -6.75
C THR A 183 2.28 7.34 -7.18
N VAL A 184 2.53 6.47 -6.22
CA VAL A 184 2.42 5.02 -6.40
C VAL A 184 1.15 4.52 -5.73
N SER A 185 0.48 3.52 -6.32
CA SER A 185 -0.74 2.92 -5.74
C SER A 185 -0.50 2.39 -4.33
N GLU A 186 0.72 1.91 -4.04
CA GLU A 186 1.15 1.51 -2.68
C GLU A 186 0.94 2.65 -1.67
N GLY A 187 1.33 3.88 -2.03
CA GLY A 187 1.19 5.05 -1.17
C GLY A 187 -0.27 5.39 -0.86
N GLN A 188 -1.14 5.29 -1.87
CA GLN A 188 -2.58 5.48 -1.70
C GLN A 188 -3.18 4.40 -0.78
N ALA A 189 -2.84 3.13 -1.01
CA ALA A 189 -3.32 2.01 -0.23
C ALA A 189 -2.90 2.10 1.25
N TYR A 190 -1.63 2.41 1.51
CA TYR A 190 -1.13 2.60 2.87
C TYR A 190 -1.72 3.85 3.53
N GLY A 191 -1.91 4.94 2.77
CA GLY A 191 -2.59 6.14 3.24
C GLY A 191 -4.01 5.84 3.72
N LEU A 192 -4.78 5.04 2.97
CA LEU A 192 -6.11 4.57 3.36
C LEU A 192 -6.06 3.74 4.65
N PHE A 193 -5.12 2.81 4.77
CA PHE A 193 -4.96 2.02 5.98
C PHE A 193 -4.65 2.91 7.19
N PHE A 194 -3.75 3.89 7.08
CA PHE A 194 -3.42 4.79 8.19
C PHE A 194 -4.57 5.74 8.53
N ALA A 195 -5.32 6.23 7.54
CA ALA A 195 -6.53 7.01 7.77
C ALA A 195 -7.58 6.22 8.56
N LEU A 196 -7.77 4.94 8.22
CA LEU A 196 -8.65 4.04 8.97
C LEU A 196 -8.15 3.85 10.42
N VAL A 197 -6.86 3.56 10.61
CA VAL A 197 -6.25 3.40 11.94
C VAL A 197 -6.37 4.68 12.78
N ALA A 198 -6.31 5.85 12.14
CA ALA A 198 -6.48 7.15 12.80
C ALA A 198 -7.95 7.54 13.05
N ASN A 199 -8.94 6.76 12.59
CA ASN A 199 -10.35 7.15 12.52
C ASN A 199 -10.59 8.45 11.74
N ASP A 200 -9.78 8.71 10.72
CA ASP A 200 -9.80 9.89 9.88
C ASP A 200 -10.58 9.61 8.58
N ARG A 201 -11.92 9.56 8.72
CA ARG A 201 -12.80 9.24 7.59
C ARG A 201 -12.69 10.26 6.46
N ALA A 202 -12.47 11.54 6.79
CA ALA A 202 -12.35 12.58 5.77
C ALA A 202 -11.11 12.38 4.88
N ALA A 203 -9.96 12.03 5.49
CA ALA A 203 -8.76 11.70 4.73
C ALA A 203 -8.94 10.40 3.93
N PHE A 204 -9.60 9.39 4.52
CA PHE A 204 -9.90 8.12 3.84
C PHE A 204 -10.72 8.36 2.56
N ASP A 205 -11.81 9.14 2.66
CA ASP A 205 -12.67 9.45 1.52
C ASP A 205 -11.94 10.25 0.42
N ALA A 206 -11.06 11.18 0.81
CA ALA A 206 -10.27 11.96 -0.14
C ALA A 206 -9.26 11.06 -0.89
N LEU A 207 -8.50 10.24 -0.14
CA LEU A 207 -7.54 9.27 -0.69
C LEU A 207 -8.24 8.28 -1.64
N LEU A 208 -9.37 7.72 -1.24
CA LEU A 208 -10.14 6.77 -2.04
C LEU A 208 -10.61 7.38 -3.35
N ARG A 209 -11.22 8.57 -3.28
CA ARG A 209 -11.71 9.29 -4.46
C ARG A 209 -10.57 9.59 -5.42
N TRP A 210 -9.45 10.12 -4.90
CA TRP A 210 -8.30 10.41 -5.76
C TRP A 210 -7.77 9.14 -6.45
N THR A 211 -7.72 8.02 -5.72
CA THR A 211 -7.29 6.72 -6.27
C THR A 211 -8.23 6.23 -7.37
N GLU A 212 -9.55 6.29 -7.13
CA GLU A 212 -10.55 5.93 -8.14
C GLU A 212 -10.43 6.79 -9.40
N ASP A 213 -10.39 8.11 -9.23
CA ASP A 213 -10.40 9.05 -10.34
C ASP A 213 -9.12 8.99 -11.19
N ASN A 214 -7.96 8.86 -10.55
CA ASN A 214 -6.66 9.02 -11.24
C ASN A 214 -5.97 7.70 -11.57
N LEU A 215 -6.13 6.65 -10.75
CA LEU A 215 -5.47 5.36 -10.98
C LEU A 215 -6.40 4.31 -11.58
N ALA A 216 -7.72 4.37 -11.29
CA ALA A 216 -8.70 3.40 -11.75
C ALA A 216 -9.70 3.96 -12.76
N GLN A 217 -9.43 5.13 -13.37
CA GLN A 217 -10.29 5.76 -14.37
C GLN A 217 -11.74 5.93 -13.91
N GLY A 218 -11.93 6.26 -12.61
CA GLY A 218 -13.22 6.52 -11.98
C GLY A 218 -13.97 5.28 -11.48
N ASP A 219 -13.42 4.07 -11.61
CA ASP A 219 -14.14 2.85 -11.19
C ASP A 219 -13.21 1.70 -10.76
N LEU A 220 -12.97 1.60 -9.44
CA LEU A 220 -12.24 0.50 -8.80
C LEU A 220 -12.98 -0.85 -8.89
N SER A 221 -14.28 -0.84 -9.15
CA SER A 221 -15.02 -2.09 -9.32
C SER A 221 -14.79 -2.70 -10.69
N ALA A 222 -14.44 -1.89 -11.68
CA ALA A 222 -14.25 -2.30 -13.06
C ALA A 222 -12.80 -2.65 -13.40
N ARG A 223 -11.80 -2.18 -12.64
CA ARG A 223 -10.37 -2.37 -12.94
C ARG A 223 -9.47 -2.23 -11.72
N LEU A 224 -8.29 -2.84 -11.78
CA LEU A 224 -7.22 -2.61 -10.84
C LEU A 224 -6.62 -1.21 -11.05
N PRO A 225 -6.17 -0.50 -9.99
CA PRO A 225 -5.52 0.79 -10.14
C PRO A 225 -4.13 0.66 -10.78
N ALA A 226 -3.79 1.60 -11.66
CA ALA A 226 -2.45 1.75 -12.19
C ALA A 226 -1.44 2.00 -11.06
N TRP A 227 -0.27 1.36 -11.12
CA TRP A 227 0.69 1.47 -10.03
C TRP A 227 1.44 2.80 -9.98
N LEU A 228 1.59 3.51 -11.14
CA LEU A 228 2.41 4.71 -11.24
C LEU A 228 1.69 5.86 -11.94
N TRP A 229 1.59 6.98 -11.27
CA TRP A 229 1.10 8.25 -11.78
C TRP A 229 2.10 9.36 -11.46
N GLY A 230 2.22 10.36 -12.33
CA GLY A 230 3.15 11.44 -12.12
C GLY A 230 3.23 12.38 -13.31
N ARG A 231 4.24 13.26 -13.29
CA ARG A 231 4.53 14.21 -14.34
C ARG A 231 5.38 13.56 -15.43
N ALA A 232 4.80 13.37 -16.61
CA ALA A 232 5.49 12.81 -17.76
C ALA A 232 6.55 13.78 -18.34
N ALA A 233 7.39 13.28 -19.23
CA ALA A 233 8.47 14.06 -19.86
C ALA A 233 7.99 15.31 -20.64
N ASP A 234 6.74 15.27 -21.13
CA ASP A 234 6.08 16.40 -21.79
C ASP A 234 5.45 17.41 -20.82
N GLY A 235 5.61 17.21 -19.51
CA GLY A 235 5.05 18.02 -18.44
C GLY A 235 3.60 17.72 -18.06
N ALA A 236 2.91 16.82 -18.78
CA ALA A 236 1.54 16.45 -18.47
C ALA A 236 1.47 15.49 -17.27
N TRP A 237 0.44 15.66 -16.46
CA TRP A 237 0.13 14.79 -15.32
C TRP A 237 -0.79 13.66 -15.75
N ARG A 238 -0.35 12.40 -15.57
CA ARG A 238 -1.11 11.23 -15.99
C ARG A 238 -0.55 9.94 -15.39
N VAL A 239 -1.24 8.83 -15.64
CA VAL A 239 -0.70 7.48 -15.45
C VAL A 239 0.56 7.35 -16.32
N LEU A 240 1.67 6.97 -15.69
CA LEU A 240 2.97 6.74 -16.35
C LEU A 240 3.18 5.27 -16.67
N ASP A 241 2.64 4.38 -15.85
CA ASP A 241 2.58 2.94 -16.09
C ASP A 241 1.23 2.41 -15.62
N ALA A 242 0.47 1.82 -16.53
CA ALA A 242 -0.87 1.34 -16.32
C ALA A 242 -0.96 -0.09 -15.74
N ASN A 243 0.18 -0.79 -15.57
CA ASN A 243 0.16 -2.07 -14.87
C ASN A 243 -0.34 -1.85 -13.44
N ALA A 244 -0.88 -2.90 -12.81
CA ALA A 244 -1.24 -2.84 -11.41
C ALA A 244 -0.10 -3.40 -10.54
N ALA A 245 -0.16 -3.13 -9.22
CA ALA A 245 0.79 -3.65 -8.23
C ALA A 245 0.02 -4.33 -7.11
N SER A 246 0.13 -5.64 -7.05
CA SER A 246 -0.72 -6.48 -6.21
C SER A 246 -0.57 -6.26 -4.71
N ASP A 247 0.58 -5.74 -4.23
CA ASP A 247 0.72 -5.33 -2.84
C ASP A 247 -0.19 -4.15 -2.50
N ALA A 248 -0.24 -3.16 -3.39
CA ALA A 248 -1.13 -2.02 -3.25
C ALA A 248 -2.61 -2.44 -3.32
N ASP A 249 -2.96 -3.26 -4.30
CA ASP A 249 -4.33 -3.69 -4.53
C ASP A 249 -4.86 -4.56 -3.38
N LEU A 250 -3.99 -5.40 -2.83
CA LEU A 250 -4.28 -6.18 -1.63
C LEU A 250 -4.54 -5.29 -0.41
N TRP A 251 -3.66 -4.32 -0.13
CA TRP A 251 -3.84 -3.39 0.99
C TRP A 251 -5.04 -2.46 0.80
N LEU A 252 -5.33 -2.05 -0.43
CA LEU A 252 -6.51 -1.26 -0.76
C LEU A 252 -7.80 -2.05 -0.50
N ALA A 253 -7.89 -3.30 -0.98
CA ALA A 253 -9.01 -4.19 -0.72
C ALA A 253 -9.19 -4.43 0.79
N TYR A 254 -8.10 -4.71 1.50
CA TYR A 254 -8.10 -4.91 2.95
C TYR A 254 -8.60 -3.67 3.71
N ALA A 255 -8.07 -2.48 3.39
CA ALA A 255 -8.48 -1.24 4.03
C ALA A 255 -9.96 -0.92 3.80
N LEU A 256 -10.48 -1.17 2.59
CA LEU A 256 -11.89 -0.99 2.26
C LEU A 256 -12.80 -1.96 3.02
N LEU A 257 -12.45 -3.25 3.09
CA LEU A 257 -13.23 -4.25 3.82
C LEU A 257 -13.27 -3.94 5.31
N GLU A 258 -12.13 -3.61 5.91
CA GLU A 258 -12.05 -3.24 7.32
C GLU A 258 -12.74 -1.90 7.62
N ALA A 259 -12.67 -0.91 6.73
CA ALA A 259 -13.42 0.33 6.86
C ALA A 259 -14.93 0.08 6.80
N GLY A 260 -15.36 -0.79 5.89
CA GLY A 260 -16.75 -1.22 5.80
C GLY A 260 -17.28 -1.86 7.09
N ARG A 261 -16.47 -2.70 7.73
CA ARG A 261 -16.78 -3.34 9.01
C ARG A 261 -16.77 -2.33 10.16
N LEU A 262 -15.68 -1.58 10.31
CA LEU A 262 -15.45 -0.71 11.46
C LEU A 262 -16.35 0.52 11.47
N TRP A 263 -16.57 1.15 10.31
CA TRP A 263 -17.47 2.30 10.16
C TRP A 263 -18.91 1.91 9.79
N ARG A 264 -19.20 0.58 9.62
CA ARG A 264 -20.50 0.04 9.20
C ARG A 264 -21.00 0.64 7.87
N GLU A 265 -20.08 0.80 6.92
CA GLU A 265 -20.32 1.41 5.63
C GLU A 265 -20.32 0.36 4.51
N ARG A 266 -21.51 0.01 4.02
CA ARG A 266 -21.68 -1.06 3.03
C ARG A 266 -21.00 -0.76 1.69
N SER A 267 -20.87 0.51 1.32
CA SER A 267 -20.24 0.90 0.07
C SER A 267 -18.75 0.55 0.04
N TYR A 268 -18.04 0.70 1.17
CA TYR A 268 -16.64 0.27 1.27
C TYR A 268 -16.53 -1.25 1.21
N THR A 269 -17.42 -1.98 1.93
CA THR A 269 -17.43 -3.46 1.87
C THR A 269 -17.62 -3.96 0.44
N ALA A 270 -18.57 -3.38 -0.30
CA ALA A 270 -18.85 -3.79 -1.68
C ALA A 270 -17.65 -3.54 -2.61
N ARG A 271 -17.05 -2.34 -2.56
CA ARG A 271 -15.85 -2.00 -3.34
C ARG A 271 -14.66 -2.89 -2.97
N GLY A 272 -14.42 -3.11 -1.68
CA GLY A 272 -13.35 -3.98 -1.21
C GLY A 272 -13.51 -5.42 -1.67
N ALA A 273 -14.73 -5.97 -1.64
CA ALA A 273 -15.01 -7.33 -2.12
C ALA A 273 -14.82 -7.46 -3.63
N LEU A 274 -15.25 -6.48 -4.43
CA LEU A 274 -15.04 -6.47 -5.88
C LEU A 274 -13.56 -6.37 -6.23
N LEU A 275 -12.81 -5.50 -5.55
CA LEU A 275 -11.37 -5.38 -5.74
C LEU A 275 -10.65 -6.68 -5.33
N ALA A 276 -11.00 -7.26 -4.17
CA ALA A 276 -10.45 -8.54 -3.72
C ALA A 276 -10.67 -9.66 -4.75
N LYS A 277 -11.86 -9.69 -5.37
CA LYS A 277 -12.15 -10.64 -6.46
C LYS A 277 -11.22 -10.42 -7.66
N ARG A 278 -10.98 -9.15 -8.06
CA ARG A 278 -10.07 -8.83 -9.17
C ARG A 278 -8.63 -9.24 -8.88
N VAL A 279 -8.13 -8.98 -7.67
CA VAL A 279 -6.80 -9.47 -7.24
C VAL A 279 -6.67 -10.97 -7.47
N LEU A 280 -7.68 -11.76 -7.06
CA LEU A 280 -7.66 -13.21 -7.30
C LEU A 280 -7.75 -13.58 -8.79
N ASP A 281 -8.52 -12.86 -9.58
CA ASP A 281 -8.74 -13.18 -10.98
C ASP A 281 -7.56 -12.75 -11.87
N GLU A 282 -6.90 -11.63 -11.57
CA GLU A 282 -5.94 -10.97 -12.46
C GLU A 282 -4.49 -11.08 -11.97
N GLU A 283 -4.27 -11.23 -10.65
CA GLU A 283 -2.95 -11.15 -10.02
C GLU A 283 -2.54 -12.44 -9.30
N THR A 284 -3.21 -13.56 -9.54
CA THR A 284 -2.80 -14.84 -8.98
C THR A 284 -2.48 -15.89 -10.02
N ALA A 285 -1.61 -16.81 -9.67
CA ALA A 285 -1.31 -17.99 -10.48
C ALA A 285 -1.12 -19.23 -9.60
N THR A 286 -1.52 -20.41 -10.13
CA THR A 286 -1.19 -21.68 -9.49
C THR A 286 0.15 -22.16 -10.05
N LEU A 287 1.19 -22.20 -9.20
CA LEU A 287 2.52 -22.61 -9.56
C LEU A 287 2.72 -24.11 -9.21
N PRO A 288 3.21 -24.94 -10.14
CA PRO A 288 3.49 -26.34 -9.87
C PRO A 288 4.42 -26.50 -8.66
N GLY A 289 4.01 -27.30 -7.67
CA GLY A 289 4.79 -27.58 -6.46
C GLY A 289 4.70 -26.50 -5.37
N LEU A 290 4.18 -25.30 -5.65
CA LEU A 290 4.06 -24.22 -4.65
C LEU A 290 2.60 -23.92 -4.28
N GLY A 291 1.67 -24.02 -5.22
CA GLY A 291 0.26 -23.73 -5.00
C GLY A 291 -0.19 -22.39 -5.61
N LEU A 292 -1.30 -21.85 -5.13
CA LEU A 292 -1.81 -20.55 -5.56
C LEU A 292 -0.96 -19.44 -4.90
N VAL A 293 -0.39 -18.55 -5.71
CA VAL A 293 0.43 -17.42 -5.23
C VAL A 293 -0.04 -16.11 -5.82
N LEU A 294 0.30 -15.03 -5.14
CA LEU A 294 0.14 -13.68 -5.64
C LEU A 294 1.30 -13.36 -6.60
N LEU A 295 0.99 -12.92 -7.81
CA LEU A 295 1.94 -12.33 -8.73
C LEU A 295 2.09 -10.83 -8.41
N PRO A 296 3.22 -10.19 -8.68
CA PRO A 296 3.41 -8.77 -8.41
C PRO A 296 2.49 -7.82 -9.20
N GLY A 297 1.83 -8.32 -10.22
CA GLY A 297 0.85 -7.62 -11.04
C GLY A 297 0.38 -8.49 -12.20
N PRO A 298 -0.58 -8.01 -13.00
CA PRO A 298 -1.18 -8.80 -14.09
C PRO A 298 -0.22 -9.15 -15.22
N THR A 299 0.77 -8.29 -15.50
CA THR A 299 1.66 -8.45 -16.66
C THR A 299 3.13 -8.32 -16.29
N GLY A 300 4.02 -9.00 -17.05
CA GLY A 300 5.48 -8.85 -16.91
C GLY A 300 6.15 -9.83 -15.93
N PHE A 301 5.41 -10.57 -15.12
CA PHE A 301 5.97 -11.41 -14.05
C PHE A 301 6.04 -12.90 -14.37
N ARG A 302 5.89 -13.27 -15.63
CA ARG A 302 6.07 -14.64 -16.13
C ARG A 302 7.10 -14.68 -17.27
N PRO A 303 8.41 -14.62 -16.94
CA PRO A 303 9.46 -14.53 -17.96
C PRO A 303 9.58 -15.78 -18.83
N ALA A 304 9.07 -16.96 -18.38
CA ALA A 304 8.99 -18.18 -19.17
C ALA A 304 7.75 -19.01 -18.80
N ARG A 305 7.44 -20.05 -19.58
CA ARG A 305 6.27 -20.91 -19.32
C ARG A 305 6.31 -21.59 -17.95
N ASP A 306 7.50 -21.88 -17.46
CA ASP A 306 7.80 -22.61 -16.22
C ASP A 306 8.41 -21.70 -15.14
N ALA A 307 8.44 -20.37 -15.34
CA ALA A 307 9.12 -19.43 -14.46
C ALA A 307 8.24 -18.23 -14.13
N TRP A 308 8.25 -17.82 -12.86
CA TRP A 308 7.53 -16.66 -12.34
C TRP A 308 8.45 -15.82 -11.46
N ARG A 309 8.44 -14.50 -11.68
CA ARG A 309 9.13 -13.51 -10.86
C ARG A 309 8.19 -13.09 -9.74
N LEU A 310 8.60 -13.26 -8.49
CA LEU A 310 7.80 -12.97 -7.31
C LEU A 310 8.49 -11.92 -6.43
N ASN A 311 7.68 -11.15 -5.70
CA ASN A 311 8.15 -10.27 -4.64
C ASN A 311 7.58 -10.78 -3.30
N PRO A 312 8.40 -11.36 -2.41
CA PRO A 312 7.92 -11.92 -1.15
C PRO A 312 7.19 -10.91 -0.28
N SER A 313 7.62 -9.63 -0.29
CA SER A 313 7.01 -8.58 0.51
C SER A 313 5.57 -8.22 0.09
N TYR A 314 5.15 -8.62 -1.11
CA TYR A 314 3.79 -8.41 -1.62
C TYR A 314 2.76 -9.37 -1.02
N SER A 315 3.21 -10.31 -0.20
CA SER A 315 2.36 -11.35 0.41
C SER A 315 2.25 -11.18 1.94
N PRO A 316 1.68 -10.07 2.47
CA PRO A 316 1.46 -9.90 3.90
C PRO A 316 0.41 -10.89 4.42
N PRO A 317 0.79 -11.88 5.28
CA PRO A 317 -0.12 -12.96 5.69
C PRO A 317 -1.39 -12.45 6.36
N GLN A 318 -1.28 -11.40 7.20
CA GLN A 318 -2.39 -10.80 7.92
C GLN A 318 -3.43 -10.18 6.98
N ALA A 319 -3.00 -9.49 5.92
CA ALA A 319 -3.94 -8.89 4.96
C ALA A 319 -4.64 -9.96 4.12
N ILE A 320 -3.91 -10.98 3.67
CA ILE A 320 -4.47 -12.12 2.91
C ILE A 320 -5.52 -12.87 3.74
N ARG A 321 -5.23 -13.17 5.04
CA ARG A 321 -6.20 -13.82 5.93
C ARG A 321 -7.39 -12.93 6.21
N GLY A 322 -7.16 -11.65 6.49
CA GLY A 322 -8.22 -10.69 6.79
C GLY A 322 -9.19 -10.52 5.62
N ILE A 323 -8.69 -10.43 4.39
CA ILE A 323 -9.56 -10.42 3.21
C ILE A 323 -10.36 -11.73 3.13
N GLY A 324 -9.70 -12.88 3.30
CA GLY A 324 -10.36 -14.18 3.31
C GLY A 324 -11.46 -14.31 4.38
N ALA A 325 -11.28 -13.71 5.55
CA ALA A 325 -12.30 -13.65 6.59
C ALA A 325 -13.52 -12.81 6.21
N HIS A 326 -13.32 -11.76 5.39
CA HIS A 326 -14.41 -10.91 4.88
C HIS A 326 -15.16 -11.50 3.69
N VAL A 327 -14.49 -12.33 2.87
CA VAL A 327 -15.06 -12.95 1.66
C VAL A 327 -14.89 -14.48 1.70
N PRO A 328 -15.48 -15.16 2.70
CA PRO A 328 -15.23 -16.59 2.97
C PRO A 328 -15.74 -17.51 1.86
N ASP A 329 -16.66 -17.05 1.02
CA ASP A 329 -17.23 -17.83 -0.08
C ASP A 329 -16.24 -18.09 -1.22
N ASP A 330 -15.12 -17.34 -1.31
CA ASP A 330 -14.07 -17.59 -2.29
C ASP A 330 -12.89 -18.37 -1.66
N ALA A 331 -12.93 -19.68 -1.81
CA ALA A 331 -11.90 -20.58 -1.29
C ALA A 331 -10.47 -20.32 -1.80
N ARG A 332 -10.29 -19.47 -2.82
CA ARG A 332 -8.96 -19.09 -3.32
C ARG A 332 -8.16 -18.32 -2.28
N TRP A 333 -8.80 -17.53 -1.42
CA TRP A 333 -8.13 -16.84 -0.32
C TRP A 333 -7.48 -17.80 0.67
N ALA A 334 -8.18 -18.88 1.03
CA ALA A 334 -7.61 -19.93 1.89
C ALA A 334 -6.43 -20.64 1.21
N ARG A 335 -6.53 -20.90 -0.11
CA ARG A 335 -5.44 -21.50 -0.89
C ARG A 335 -4.23 -20.57 -0.99
N LEU A 336 -4.45 -19.27 -1.19
CA LEU A 336 -3.39 -18.26 -1.18
C LEU A 336 -2.71 -18.18 0.19
N ALA A 337 -3.49 -18.13 1.28
CA ALA A 337 -2.97 -18.12 2.65
C ALA A 337 -2.13 -19.38 2.97
N ALA A 338 -2.46 -20.53 2.40
CA ALA A 338 -1.72 -21.77 2.60
C ALA A 338 -0.33 -21.78 1.95
N SER A 339 -0.12 -21.04 0.86
CA SER A 339 1.16 -20.98 0.15
C SER A 339 2.10 -19.88 0.63
N VAL A 340 1.56 -18.83 1.27
CA VAL A 340 2.33 -17.64 1.66
C VAL A 340 3.55 -17.98 2.52
N GLY A 341 3.40 -18.85 3.52
CA GLY A 341 4.53 -19.26 4.36
C GLY A 341 5.72 -19.75 3.54
N ARG A 342 5.44 -20.60 2.55
CA ARG A 342 6.47 -21.15 1.65
C ARG A 342 7.05 -20.08 0.71
N VAL A 343 6.23 -19.18 0.20
CA VAL A 343 6.76 -18.05 -0.61
C VAL A 343 7.78 -17.26 0.20
N LEU A 344 7.49 -16.96 1.47
CA LEU A 344 8.37 -16.18 2.34
C LEU A 344 9.63 -16.95 2.76
N THR A 345 9.52 -18.25 3.11
CA THR A 345 10.66 -19.02 3.64
C THR A 345 11.51 -19.65 2.55
N ASP A 346 10.89 -20.28 1.52
CA ASP A 346 11.64 -20.99 0.49
C ASP A 346 12.41 -20.02 -0.42
N SER A 347 11.97 -18.76 -0.54
CA SER A 347 12.72 -17.71 -1.26
C SER A 347 13.91 -17.15 -0.47
N ALA A 348 13.98 -17.43 0.83
CA ALA A 348 14.95 -16.87 1.77
C ALA A 348 15.77 -17.95 2.50
N PRO A 349 16.53 -18.78 1.81
CA PRO A 349 17.18 -19.99 2.38
C PRO A 349 18.22 -19.67 3.48
N ARG A 350 18.68 -18.44 3.56
CA ARG A 350 19.62 -17.94 4.58
C ARG A 350 18.95 -17.08 5.66
N GLY A 351 17.60 -17.01 5.69
CA GLY A 351 16.86 -16.14 6.63
C GLY A 351 16.95 -14.64 6.32
N PHE A 352 17.33 -14.29 5.09
CA PHE A 352 17.21 -12.94 4.55
C PHE A 352 16.26 -12.96 3.35
N ALA A 353 15.13 -12.27 3.47
CA ALA A 353 14.14 -12.19 2.40
C ALA A 353 14.71 -11.42 1.21
N PRO A 354 14.62 -11.91 -0.03
CA PRO A 354 15.02 -11.13 -1.18
C PRO A 354 13.95 -10.08 -1.53
N ASP A 355 14.36 -8.98 -2.17
CA ASP A 355 13.42 -8.03 -2.77
C ASP A 355 12.61 -8.69 -3.89
N TRP A 356 13.28 -9.51 -4.71
CA TRP A 356 12.70 -10.27 -5.80
C TRP A 356 13.31 -11.68 -5.86
N ALA A 357 12.51 -12.65 -6.25
CA ALA A 357 12.94 -14.03 -6.46
C ALA A 357 12.30 -14.62 -7.72
N LEU A 358 13.01 -15.49 -8.40
CA LEU A 358 12.49 -16.28 -9.52
C LEU A 358 12.05 -17.64 -9.01
N TYR A 359 10.78 -18.00 -9.17
CA TYR A 359 10.32 -19.37 -8.95
C TYR A 359 10.32 -20.11 -10.28
N ARG A 360 10.89 -21.33 -10.30
CA ARG A 360 10.89 -22.21 -11.46
C ARG A 360 10.27 -23.56 -11.13
N ALA A 361 9.30 -23.99 -11.93
CA ALA A 361 8.65 -25.28 -11.75
C ALA A 361 9.68 -26.43 -11.74
N GLY A 362 9.60 -27.29 -10.73
CA GLY A 362 10.51 -28.42 -10.54
C GLY A 362 11.89 -28.07 -10.00
N ARG A 363 12.25 -26.81 -9.87
CA ARG A 363 13.53 -26.32 -9.33
C ARG A 363 13.41 -25.48 -8.06
N GLY A 364 12.24 -24.87 -7.80
CA GLY A 364 12.02 -24.02 -6.66
C GLY A 364 12.46 -22.57 -6.90
N PHE A 365 12.84 -21.86 -5.82
CA PHE A 365 13.28 -20.49 -5.87
C PHE A 365 14.75 -20.36 -6.29
N GLU A 366 15.01 -19.38 -7.14
CA GLU A 366 16.33 -18.98 -7.64
C GLU A 366 16.50 -17.46 -7.44
N PRO A 367 17.74 -16.95 -7.36
CA PRO A 367 17.98 -15.51 -7.37
C PRO A 367 17.40 -14.84 -8.61
N ASP A 368 16.78 -13.67 -8.44
CA ASP A 368 16.30 -12.88 -9.56
C ASP A 368 17.45 -12.31 -10.39
N ALA A 369 17.37 -12.42 -11.71
CA ALA A 369 18.44 -12.00 -12.60
C ALA A 369 18.72 -10.49 -12.61
N GLU A 370 17.70 -9.67 -12.31
CA GLU A 370 17.80 -8.21 -12.34
C GLU A 370 18.34 -7.63 -11.01
N THR A 371 17.91 -8.19 -9.87
CA THR A 371 18.24 -7.68 -8.54
C THR A 371 19.32 -8.48 -7.82
N HIS A 372 19.78 -9.60 -8.38
CA HIS A 372 20.89 -10.40 -7.88
C HIS A 372 20.75 -10.80 -6.41
N ALA A 373 19.54 -11.22 -6.01
CA ALA A 373 19.20 -11.59 -4.63
C ALA A 373 19.35 -10.46 -3.59
N ALA A 374 19.25 -9.20 -3.99
CA ALA A 374 19.25 -8.10 -3.05
C ALA A 374 18.07 -8.22 -2.06
N SER A 375 18.37 -8.07 -0.78
CA SER A 375 17.44 -7.94 0.33
C SER A 375 17.53 -6.50 0.83
N ALA A 376 16.57 -5.63 0.48
CA ALA A 376 16.68 -4.21 0.76
C ALA A 376 15.29 -3.57 1.01
N TYR A 377 14.89 -2.65 0.16
CA TYR A 377 13.70 -1.81 0.38
C TYR A 377 12.37 -2.56 0.26
N ASN A 378 12.27 -3.64 -0.51
CA ASN A 378 11.11 -4.50 -0.48
C ASN A 378 11.15 -5.47 0.70
N ALA A 379 12.29 -6.13 0.87
CA ALA A 379 12.50 -7.17 1.86
C ALA A 379 12.25 -6.71 3.31
N ILE A 380 12.55 -5.45 3.64
CA ILE A 380 12.31 -4.89 4.98
C ILE A 380 10.86 -5.06 5.44
N ARG A 381 9.89 -5.06 4.50
CA ARG A 381 8.48 -5.28 4.81
C ARG A 381 8.19 -6.72 5.21
N VAL A 382 8.97 -7.71 4.77
CA VAL A 382 8.78 -9.11 5.18
C VAL A 382 8.98 -9.26 6.68
N TYR A 383 10.03 -8.66 7.24
CA TYR A 383 10.28 -8.68 8.68
C TYR A 383 9.21 -7.90 9.44
N LEU A 384 8.78 -6.75 8.90
CA LEU A 384 7.68 -5.96 9.46
C LEU A 384 6.39 -6.78 9.53
N TRP A 385 6.01 -7.44 8.42
CA TRP A 385 4.81 -8.28 8.38
C TRP A 385 4.90 -9.45 9.37
N ALA A 386 6.02 -10.15 9.40
CA ALA A 386 6.24 -11.27 10.32
C ALA A 386 6.15 -10.84 11.80
N GLY A 387 6.71 -9.67 12.14
CA GLY A 387 6.70 -9.13 13.49
C GLY A 387 5.33 -8.64 13.95
N MET A 388 4.44 -8.27 13.02
CA MET A 388 3.10 -7.78 13.35
C MET A 388 2.03 -8.87 13.41
N LEU A 389 2.37 -10.13 13.11
CA LEU A 389 1.41 -11.24 13.21
C LEU A 389 0.93 -11.43 14.65
N ASP A 390 -0.34 -11.81 14.81
CA ASP A 390 -0.88 -12.27 16.09
C ASP A 390 -0.17 -13.55 16.53
N ALA A 391 0.09 -13.71 17.81
CA ALA A 391 0.75 -14.92 18.34
C ALA A 391 0.00 -16.22 18.06
N GLY A 392 -1.32 -16.15 17.80
CA GLY A 392 -2.17 -17.25 17.38
C GLY A 392 -2.14 -17.54 15.89
N ASP A 393 -1.49 -16.69 15.06
CA ASP A 393 -1.31 -16.97 13.65
C ASP A 393 -0.31 -18.13 13.46
N PRO A 394 -0.66 -19.18 12.68
CA PRO A 394 0.22 -20.33 12.50
C PRO A 394 1.59 -20.01 11.87
N LEU A 395 1.71 -18.86 11.18
CA LEU A 395 2.98 -18.41 10.58
C LEU A 395 3.83 -17.54 11.52
N ALA A 396 3.27 -17.02 12.64
CA ALA A 396 3.97 -16.08 13.50
C ALA A 396 5.31 -16.65 14.01
N ARG A 397 5.28 -17.79 14.70
CA ARG A 397 6.48 -18.43 15.24
C ARG A 397 7.45 -18.92 14.14
N PRO A 398 6.97 -19.64 13.10
CA PRO A 398 7.84 -20.09 12.00
C PRO A 398 8.57 -18.96 11.30
N LEU A 399 7.90 -17.85 10.97
CA LEU A 399 8.54 -16.73 10.27
C LEU A 399 9.55 -15.99 11.17
N VAL A 400 9.20 -15.76 12.43
CA VAL A 400 10.12 -15.14 13.41
C VAL A 400 11.36 -15.99 13.63
N ALA A 401 11.24 -17.33 13.65
CA ALA A 401 12.37 -18.23 13.75
C ALA A 401 13.20 -18.27 12.47
N HIS A 402 12.56 -18.32 11.30
CA HIS A 402 13.23 -18.40 10.00
C HIS A 402 14.09 -17.16 9.71
N PHE A 403 13.57 -15.97 10.04
CA PHE A 403 14.24 -14.70 9.82
C PHE A 403 15.15 -14.25 10.99
N ALA A 404 15.50 -15.16 11.90
CA ALA A 404 16.42 -14.90 13.01
C ALA A 404 17.72 -14.18 12.60
N PRO A 405 18.39 -14.52 11.47
CA PRO A 405 19.61 -13.86 11.03
C PRO A 405 19.48 -12.34 10.86
N PHE A 406 18.30 -11.84 10.45
CA PHE A 406 18.07 -10.39 10.40
C PHE A 406 18.16 -9.73 11.79
N ALA A 407 17.51 -10.32 12.81
CA ALA A 407 17.56 -9.79 14.17
C ALA A 407 18.96 -9.90 14.78
N GLU A 408 19.67 -11.02 14.54
CA GLU A 408 21.03 -11.24 14.96
C GLU A 408 21.97 -10.17 14.38
N HIS A 409 21.80 -9.81 13.11
CA HIS A 409 22.52 -8.71 12.50
C HIS A 409 22.22 -7.38 13.20
N VAL A 410 20.94 -7.06 13.46
CA VAL A 410 20.54 -5.83 14.15
C VAL A 410 21.14 -5.77 15.56
N ALA A 411 21.15 -6.88 16.29
CA ALA A 411 21.73 -6.95 17.63
C ALA A 411 23.26 -6.75 17.61
N ALA A 412 23.95 -7.34 16.63
CA ALA A 412 25.40 -7.25 16.51
C ALA A 412 25.90 -5.85 16.05
N HIS A 413 25.15 -5.17 15.18
CA HIS A 413 25.57 -3.93 14.53
C HIS A 413 24.84 -2.67 15.05
N GLY A 414 23.78 -2.86 15.86
CA GLY A 414 22.97 -1.75 16.40
C GLY A 414 22.03 -1.10 15.39
N ALA A 415 21.94 -1.61 14.15
CA ALA A 415 21.10 -1.10 13.07
C ALA A 415 20.70 -2.20 12.08
N PRO A 416 19.54 -2.13 11.44
CA PRO A 416 19.25 -2.93 10.25
C PRO A 416 20.19 -2.55 9.12
N PRO A 417 20.68 -3.51 8.31
CA PRO A 417 21.46 -3.21 7.11
C PRO A 417 20.56 -2.55 6.06
N GLU A 418 21.09 -1.60 5.26
CA GLU A 418 20.33 -1.06 4.12
C GLU A 418 20.07 -2.12 3.05
N ALA A 419 21.04 -3.01 2.86
CA ALA A 419 20.91 -4.13 1.93
C ALA A 419 21.74 -5.33 2.40
N VAL A 420 21.28 -6.53 2.03
CA VAL A 420 21.97 -7.80 2.24
C VAL A 420 21.91 -8.59 0.93
N ASP A 421 22.94 -9.35 0.60
CA ASP A 421 22.84 -10.41 -0.38
C ASP A 421 22.14 -11.61 0.26
N ALA A 422 20.92 -11.91 -0.13
CA ALA A 422 20.08 -12.94 0.48
C ALA A 422 20.64 -14.36 0.28
N THR A 423 21.56 -14.59 -0.67
CA THR A 423 22.18 -15.89 -0.92
C THR A 423 23.40 -16.15 -0.05
N THR A 424 24.15 -15.11 0.29
CA THR A 424 25.38 -15.22 1.09
C THR A 424 25.19 -14.74 2.53
N GLY A 425 24.23 -13.88 2.79
CA GLY A 425 24.04 -13.19 4.06
C GLY A 425 24.99 -12.00 4.24
N ALA A 426 25.74 -11.61 3.22
CA ALA A 426 26.68 -10.49 3.28
C ALA A 426 25.92 -9.17 3.28
N ALA A 427 26.08 -8.37 4.35
CA ALA A 427 25.46 -7.06 4.47
C ALA A 427 26.27 -5.98 3.74
N ALA A 428 25.58 -5.01 3.14
CA ALA A 428 26.21 -3.79 2.64
C ALA A 428 26.76 -2.94 3.78
N PRO A 429 27.76 -2.09 3.53
CA PRO A 429 28.43 -1.30 4.59
C PRO A 429 27.53 -0.17 5.15
N ARG A 430 26.38 0.12 4.55
CA ARG A 430 25.48 1.18 5.01
C ARG A 430 24.33 0.62 5.83
N ASP A 431 24.01 1.32 6.90
CA ASP A 431 22.82 1.08 7.71
C ASP A 431 21.55 1.57 7.00
N GLY A 432 20.46 0.88 7.25
CA GLY A 432 19.12 1.32 6.86
C GLY A 432 18.73 2.63 7.55
N ASN A 433 17.81 3.36 6.94
CA ASN A 433 17.29 4.64 7.43
C ASN A 433 16.35 4.49 8.65
N ALA A 434 15.72 5.58 9.10
CA ALA A 434 14.78 5.58 10.21
C ALA A 434 13.59 4.61 9.99
N GLY A 435 13.09 4.52 8.77
CA GLY A 435 12.02 3.59 8.40
C GLY A 435 12.42 2.13 8.59
N PHE A 436 13.64 1.75 8.24
CA PHE A 436 14.17 0.39 8.47
C PHE A 436 14.22 0.04 9.94
N SER A 437 14.71 0.96 10.79
CA SER A 437 14.69 0.78 12.24
C SER A 437 13.28 0.65 12.79
N ALA A 438 12.33 1.47 12.32
CA ALA A 438 10.94 1.40 12.74
C ALA A 438 10.28 0.08 12.31
N ALA A 439 10.56 -0.40 11.09
CA ALA A 439 10.06 -1.68 10.57
C ALA A 439 10.61 -2.89 11.34
N ALA A 440 11.84 -2.80 11.87
CA ALA A 440 12.45 -3.86 12.67
C ALA A 440 11.82 -4.01 14.07
N VAL A 441 11.23 -2.95 14.63
CA VAL A 441 10.71 -2.95 16.01
C VAL A 441 9.68 -4.08 16.27
N PRO A 442 8.61 -4.26 15.47
CA PRO A 442 7.67 -5.35 15.70
C PRO A 442 8.32 -6.73 15.64
N PHE A 443 9.28 -6.92 14.75
CA PHE A 443 9.97 -8.19 14.58
C PHE A 443 10.86 -8.52 15.81
N LEU A 444 11.60 -7.56 16.31
CA LEU A 444 12.44 -7.71 17.51
C LEU A 444 11.58 -7.96 18.76
N GLU A 445 10.43 -7.28 18.89
CA GLU A 445 9.48 -7.54 19.98
C GLU A 445 8.88 -8.94 19.90
N ALA A 446 8.50 -9.41 18.70
CA ALA A 446 7.98 -10.76 18.49
C ALA A 446 9.00 -11.86 18.85
N ARG A 447 10.32 -11.55 18.76
CA ARG A 447 11.41 -12.40 19.22
C ARG A 447 11.69 -12.29 20.71
N GLY A 448 11.06 -11.35 21.42
CA GLY A 448 11.37 -11.06 22.83
C GLY A 448 12.63 -10.20 23.03
N GLU A 449 13.23 -9.68 21.99
CA GLU A 449 14.47 -8.89 22.00
C GLU A 449 14.19 -7.41 22.32
N ARG A 450 13.59 -7.15 23.48
CA ARG A 450 13.14 -5.80 23.87
C ARG A 450 14.24 -4.76 23.87
N ALA A 451 15.44 -5.09 24.35
CA ALA A 451 16.56 -4.16 24.39
C ALA A 451 16.97 -3.70 22.97
N SER A 452 17.01 -4.64 22.00
CA SER A 452 17.25 -4.32 20.59
C SER A 452 16.13 -3.46 20.00
N ALA A 453 14.86 -3.76 20.31
CA ALA A 453 13.72 -2.96 19.87
C ALA A 453 13.79 -1.51 20.43
N ASP A 454 14.08 -1.34 21.72
CA ASP A 454 14.24 -0.02 22.35
C ASP A 454 15.42 0.77 21.75
N ALA A 455 16.52 0.10 21.42
CA ALA A 455 17.65 0.71 20.71
C ALA A 455 17.23 1.22 19.32
N GLN A 456 16.39 0.46 18.57
CA GLN A 456 15.87 0.92 17.29
C GLN A 456 14.90 2.10 17.44
N LEU A 457 14.06 2.15 18.48
CA LEU A 457 13.24 3.33 18.78
C LEU A 457 14.08 4.58 19.02
N ALA A 458 15.14 4.47 19.84
CA ALA A 458 16.08 5.56 20.07
C ALA A 458 16.79 5.99 18.78
N ARG A 459 17.14 5.01 17.90
CA ARG A 459 17.74 5.29 16.60
C ARG A 459 16.79 6.04 15.68
N VAL A 460 15.51 5.65 15.59
CA VAL A 460 14.47 6.39 14.83
C VAL A 460 14.42 7.83 15.31
N ALA A 461 14.25 8.05 16.62
CA ALA A 461 14.15 9.38 17.20
C ALA A 461 15.40 10.25 16.92
N ARG A 462 16.60 9.67 16.90
CA ARG A 462 17.84 10.34 16.54
C ARG A 462 17.86 10.73 15.06
N LEU A 463 17.62 9.77 14.17
CA LEU A 463 17.68 9.99 12.71
C LEU A 463 16.63 11.01 12.22
N GLU A 464 15.42 11.01 12.81
CA GLU A 464 14.38 11.99 12.49
C GLU A 464 14.76 13.43 12.89
N ARG A 465 15.63 13.61 13.91
CA ARG A 465 16.15 14.94 14.27
C ARG A 465 17.30 15.40 13.36
N GLU A 466 18.11 14.45 12.87
CA GLU A 466 19.28 14.73 12.03
C GLU A 466 18.92 15.02 10.57
N THR A 467 17.90 14.32 10.05
CA THR A 467 17.55 14.39 8.63
C THR A 467 16.05 14.17 8.44
N ALA A 468 15.43 15.01 7.60
CA ALA A 468 14.06 14.78 7.19
C ALA A 468 13.96 13.44 6.43
N SER A 469 13.08 12.58 6.89
CA SER A 469 12.82 11.29 6.26
C SER A 469 11.95 11.47 5.01
N GLY A 470 12.29 10.77 3.92
CA GLY A 470 11.46 10.70 2.71
C GLY A 470 10.16 9.94 2.93
N TYR A 471 9.30 9.96 1.92
CA TYR A 471 7.99 9.33 1.90
C TYR A 471 8.02 7.89 2.44
N TYR A 472 8.82 7.01 1.82
CA TYR A 472 8.83 5.58 2.17
C TYR A 472 9.29 5.29 3.61
N ALA A 473 10.30 6.03 4.10
CA ALA A 473 10.73 5.89 5.49
C ALA A 473 9.63 6.29 6.49
N ASN A 474 8.81 7.31 6.16
CA ASN A 474 7.65 7.69 6.97
C ASN A 474 6.54 6.63 6.94
N VAL A 475 6.30 5.98 5.79
CA VAL A 475 5.37 4.85 5.67
C VAL A 475 5.78 3.70 6.60
N LEU A 476 7.04 3.26 6.54
CA LEU A 476 7.57 2.20 7.42
C LEU A 476 7.48 2.60 8.89
N THR A 477 7.73 3.87 9.20
CA THR A 477 7.62 4.39 10.57
C THR A 477 6.17 4.39 11.07
N LEU A 478 5.20 4.76 10.23
CA LEU A 478 3.77 4.69 10.58
C LEU A 478 3.33 3.24 10.86
N PHE A 479 3.78 2.29 10.06
CA PHE A 479 3.51 0.88 10.33
C PHE A 479 4.15 0.42 11.64
N GLY A 480 5.45 0.47 11.75
CA GLY A 480 6.19 -0.11 12.87
C GLY A 480 5.84 0.54 14.20
N LEU A 481 5.88 1.89 14.27
CA LEU A 481 5.59 2.61 15.51
C LEU A 481 4.09 2.71 15.79
N GLY A 482 3.22 2.78 14.79
CA GLY A 482 1.77 2.69 14.97
C GLY A 482 1.37 1.37 15.63
N TRP A 483 1.96 0.26 15.19
CA TRP A 483 1.79 -1.04 15.82
C TRP A 483 2.38 -1.04 17.24
N ARG A 484 3.60 -0.57 17.44
CA ARG A 484 4.26 -0.49 18.76
C ARG A 484 3.44 0.31 19.78
N ASP A 485 2.87 1.43 19.36
CA ASP A 485 2.05 2.32 20.19
C ASP A 485 0.63 1.79 20.44
N GLY A 486 0.29 0.59 19.95
CA GLY A 486 -1.02 -0.01 20.10
C GLY A 486 -2.13 0.73 19.36
N ARG A 487 -1.82 1.48 18.29
CA ARG A 487 -2.83 2.11 17.46
C ARG A 487 -3.71 1.08 16.76
N TYR A 488 -3.10 -0.04 16.41
CA TYR A 488 -3.75 -1.17 15.78
C TYR A 488 -3.04 -2.48 16.11
N ARG A 489 -3.75 -3.59 15.91
CA ARG A 489 -3.27 -4.97 15.93
C ARG A 489 -4.03 -5.76 14.88
N PHE A 490 -3.44 -6.84 14.42
CA PHE A 490 -4.12 -7.86 13.64
C PHE A 490 -4.52 -9.00 14.55
N ALA A 491 -5.71 -9.59 14.36
CA ALA A 491 -6.09 -10.84 14.99
C ALA A 491 -5.50 -12.03 14.22
N ALA A 492 -5.58 -13.24 14.74
CA ALA A 492 -5.04 -14.44 14.10
C ALA A 492 -5.69 -14.75 12.74
N ASP A 493 -6.93 -14.34 12.53
CA ASP A 493 -7.66 -14.42 11.27
C ASP A 493 -7.37 -13.23 10.33
N GLY A 494 -6.48 -12.31 10.72
CA GLY A 494 -6.13 -11.11 9.97
C GLY A 494 -7.08 -9.92 10.18
N THR A 495 -8.15 -10.05 10.97
CA THR A 495 -9.07 -8.95 11.25
C THR A 495 -8.36 -7.81 11.97
N LEU A 496 -8.60 -6.57 11.55
CA LEU A 496 -7.99 -5.37 12.11
C LEU A 496 -8.67 -4.97 13.44
N ARG A 497 -7.87 -4.80 14.49
CA ARG A 497 -8.28 -4.19 15.75
C ARG A 497 -7.66 -2.80 15.82
N VAL A 498 -8.48 -1.78 16.05
CA VAL A 498 -8.03 -0.38 16.14
C VAL A 498 -8.38 0.20 17.50
N ARG A 499 -7.47 0.95 18.07
CA ARG A 499 -7.62 1.49 19.42
C ARG A 499 -8.89 2.32 19.62
N TRP A 500 -9.33 3.05 18.61
CA TRP A 500 -10.52 3.90 18.71
C TRP A 500 -11.85 3.11 18.74
N SER A 501 -11.85 1.84 18.34
CA SER A 501 -13.03 0.96 18.41
C SER A 501 -13.15 0.19 19.73
N GLU A 502 -12.10 0.24 20.59
CA GLU A 502 -12.09 -0.42 21.87
C GLU A 502 -12.77 0.45 22.95
N PRO A 503 -13.47 -0.16 23.94
CA PRO A 503 -14.00 0.59 25.06
C PRO A 503 -12.88 1.31 25.82
N CYS A 504 -13.15 2.54 26.27
CA CYS A 504 -12.22 3.23 27.13
C CYS A 504 -12.03 2.43 28.43
N SER A 505 -10.83 1.94 28.66
CA SER A 505 -10.48 1.39 29.97
C SER A 505 -10.60 2.54 31.00
N THR A 506 -11.58 2.48 31.89
CA THR A 506 -11.62 3.36 33.05
C THR A 506 -10.30 3.10 33.80
N PRO A 507 -9.49 4.11 34.13
CA PRO A 507 -8.33 3.89 34.97
C PRO A 507 -8.81 3.26 36.27
N ALA A 508 -8.25 2.11 36.62
CA ALA A 508 -8.47 1.50 37.93
C ALA A 508 -8.15 2.58 38.98
N ARG A 509 -9.15 2.88 39.82
CA ARG A 509 -9.01 3.81 40.96
C ARG A 509 -8.06 3.26 41.99
#